data_25317617484da2433c3b7e07c1a41123
#
_entry.id   25317617484da2433c3b7e07c1a41123
#
_cell.length_a   1.000
_cell.length_b   1.000
_cell.length_c   1.000
_cell.angle_alpha   90.00
_cell.angle_beta   90.00
_cell.angle_gamma   90.00
#
_symmetry.space_group_name_H-M   'P 1'
#
loop_
_entity.id
_entity.type
_entity.pdbx_description
1 polymer ?
#
loop_
_entity_poly.entity_id
_entity_poly.type
_entity_poly.pdbx_seq_one_letter_code
_entity_poly.pdbx_strand_id
1 'polypeptide(L)'
;MVELEIFEKLPLGGTNIREVPKKLEAEAPALCEKLLKQQVKKLKPQGASLPEGHLVLLLGGSNGILRAVAIQLLFGEKIPVYAVHYDRRMMIGGHHVKAITDLAAARGVDTRWFNADATDPKVIDEAVAEIKKKYKVVHLINGIAAGATKRYKELGAINVPDLDVAYHPVLQYPDFSSSDNIRNFGLVAVPLADDADIEKTNKFMGSSTTLWAEPLAAAGLLARETSIVAFADYDFEKDDPVYGMGPLAGAKILQRESMAKVREKFGGKTIRLCYPAMDTTAIGAIPGGLIMFALSTQVLAEEGKFKNLMQLAEETMEIFKPGYTGNELRADADFQACLPEMHRREPYLTKENIQEHLHLLPKLELP
;
A
#
# COMPACT_ATOMS: atom_id res chain seq x y z
N MET A 1 -13.40 34.19 6.99
CA MET A 1 -14.00 32.85 6.88
C MET A 1 -14.26 32.66 5.39
N VAL A 2 -13.51 31.73 4.77
CA VAL A 2 -13.81 31.31 3.41
C VAL A 2 -15.12 30.52 3.51
N GLU A 3 -16.16 30.93 2.77
CA GLU A 3 -17.35 30.09 2.61
C GLU A 3 -16.90 28.83 1.88
N LEU A 4 -16.82 27.73 2.62
CA LEU A 4 -16.53 26.43 2.06
C LEU A 4 -17.82 25.91 1.44
N GLU A 5 -17.82 25.67 0.13
CA GLU A 5 -18.93 25.00 -0.53
C GLU A 5 -18.97 23.55 -0.06
N ILE A 6 -20.14 23.12 0.43
CA ILE A 6 -20.38 21.73 0.80
C ILE A 6 -20.71 20.97 -0.50
N PHE A 7 -19.81 20.09 -0.90
CA PHE A 7 -20.02 19.23 -2.06
C PHE A 7 -20.85 18.01 -1.66
N GLU A 8 -22.15 18.06 -1.89
CA GLU A 8 -23.04 16.91 -1.63
C GLU A 8 -22.73 15.68 -2.49
N LYS A 9 -21.98 15.83 -3.57
CA LYS A 9 -21.66 14.75 -4.54
C LYS A 9 -20.31 14.97 -5.22
N LEU A 10 -19.23 15.01 -4.49
CA LEU A 10 -18.01 14.57 -5.14
C LEU A 10 -18.19 13.07 -5.43
N PRO A 11 -18.00 12.62 -6.66
CA PRO A 11 -17.93 11.20 -6.92
C PRO A 11 -16.65 10.68 -6.25
N LEU A 12 -16.71 10.41 -4.96
CA LEU A 12 -15.70 9.62 -4.27
C LEU A 12 -15.70 8.24 -4.94
N GLY A 13 -14.95 8.11 -6.02
CA GLY A 13 -14.90 6.92 -6.86
C GLY A 13 -15.28 7.10 -8.32
N GLY A 14 -15.54 8.32 -8.80
CA GLY A 14 -15.93 8.56 -10.20
C GLY A 14 -14.81 8.31 -11.20
N THR A 15 -13.56 8.46 -10.80
CA THR A 15 -12.40 8.04 -11.60
C THR A 15 -11.67 6.95 -10.82
N ASN A 16 -11.64 5.75 -11.37
CA ASN A 16 -10.79 4.71 -10.82
C ASN A 16 -9.34 5.06 -11.15
N ILE A 17 -8.66 5.72 -10.21
CA ILE A 17 -7.27 6.18 -10.36
C ILE A 17 -6.25 5.07 -10.67
N ARG A 18 -6.68 3.81 -10.58
CA ARG A 18 -5.89 2.63 -11.01
C ARG A 18 -6.09 2.29 -12.47
N GLU A 19 -7.10 2.86 -13.14
CA GLU A 19 -7.35 2.61 -14.55
C GLU A 19 -6.44 3.47 -15.43
N VAL A 20 -5.83 2.84 -16.40
CA VAL A 20 -5.02 3.53 -17.40
C VAL A 20 -5.98 4.31 -18.33
N PRO A 21 -5.80 5.63 -18.48
CA PRO A 21 -6.58 6.39 -19.45
C PRO A 21 -6.45 5.78 -20.86
N LYS A 22 -7.54 5.72 -21.61
CA LYS A 22 -7.55 5.13 -22.97
C LYS A 22 -6.45 5.66 -23.88
N LYS A 23 -6.14 6.95 -23.78
CA LYS A 23 -5.05 7.58 -24.56
C LYS A 23 -3.65 7.07 -24.22
N LEU A 24 -3.47 6.47 -23.03
CA LEU A 24 -2.19 5.94 -22.55
C LEU A 24 -2.14 4.42 -22.53
N GLU A 25 -3.24 3.74 -22.88
CA GLU A 25 -3.36 2.27 -22.81
C GLU A 25 -2.25 1.57 -23.62
N ALA A 26 -1.99 2.06 -24.82
CA ALA A 26 -0.95 1.50 -25.71
C ALA A 26 0.48 1.71 -25.18
N GLU A 27 0.71 2.78 -24.41
CA GLU A 27 2.03 3.16 -23.91
C GLU A 27 2.31 2.60 -22.51
N ALA A 28 1.26 2.25 -21.74
CA ALA A 28 1.39 1.83 -20.36
C ALA A 28 2.38 0.67 -20.13
N PRO A 29 2.44 -0.39 -20.97
CA PRO A 29 3.42 -1.46 -20.81
C PRO A 29 4.87 -0.94 -20.87
N ALA A 30 5.18 -0.13 -21.89
CA ALA A 30 6.52 0.41 -22.09
C ALA A 30 6.92 1.40 -20.97
N LEU A 31 5.98 2.19 -20.49
CA LEU A 31 6.19 3.11 -19.37
C LEU A 31 6.46 2.35 -18.08
N CYS A 32 5.70 1.31 -17.78
CA CYS A 32 5.92 0.47 -16.60
C CYS A 32 7.27 -0.26 -16.65
N GLU A 33 7.66 -0.76 -17.81
CA GLU A 33 8.98 -1.37 -18.01
C GLU A 33 10.12 -0.36 -17.80
N LYS A 34 9.98 0.85 -18.38
CA LYS A 34 10.95 1.92 -18.21
C LYS A 34 11.09 2.31 -16.74
N LEU A 35 9.98 2.51 -16.04
CA LEU A 35 9.98 2.84 -14.62
C LEU A 35 10.70 1.74 -13.82
N LEU A 36 10.32 0.48 -14.01
CA LEU A 36 10.96 -0.65 -13.32
C LEU A 36 12.47 -0.67 -13.54
N LYS A 37 12.93 -0.47 -14.79
CA LYS A 37 14.36 -0.41 -15.10
C LYS A 37 15.08 0.74 -14.38
N GLN A 38 14.42 1.89 -14.26
CA GLN A 38 14.96 3.04 -13.51
C GLN A 38 15.05 2.75 -12.01
N GLN A 39 14.00 2.17 -11.42
CA GLN A 39 13.97 1.76 -10.02
C GLN A 39 15.07 0.74 -9.73
N VAL A 40 15.12 -0.32 -10.52
CA VAL A 40 16.11 -1.41 -10.34
C VAL A 40 17.57 -0.93 -10.50
N LYS A 41 17.81 0.09 -11.32
CA LYS A 41 19.14 0.70 -11.46
C LYS A 41 19.59 1.44 -10.19
N LYS A 42 18.65 1.96 -9.40
CA LYS A 42 18.92 2.71 -8.16
C LYS A 42 19.00 1.81 -6.92
N LEU A 43 18.58 0.54 -7.02
CA LEU A 43 18.55 -0.39 -5.88
C LEU A 43 19.93 -0.61 -5.27
N LYS A 44 19.93 -0.70 -3.94
CA LYS A 44 21.09 -1.12 -3.17
C LYS A 44 20.71 -2.36 -2.36
N PRO A 45 21.55 -3.41 -2.33
CA PRO A 45 21.34 -4.52 -1.42
C PRO A 45 21.33 -4.02 0.02
N GLN A 46 20.35 -4.45 0.80
CA GLN A 46 20.19 -4.07 2.20
C GLN A 46 20.74 -5.15 3.16
N GLY A 47 21.23 -6.25 2.60
CA GLY A 47 21.75 -7.37 3.38
C GLY A 47 20.66 -8.31 3.92
N ALA A 48 19.46 -8.23 3.38
CA ALA A 48 18.42 -9.21 3.63
C ALA A 48 18.82 -10.54 2.96
N SER A 49 18.63 -11.64 3.66
CA SER A 49 18.95 -12.97 3.12
C SER A 49 18.00 -14.03 3.68
N LEU A 50 17.68 -15.00 2.86
CA LEU A 50 16.89 -16.15 3.25
C LEU A 50 17.63 -17.43 2.86
N PRO A 51 17.52 -18.50 3.66
CA PRO A 51 18.10 -19.80 3.30
C PRO A 51 17.47 -20.35 2.01
N GLU A 52 18.17 -21.27 1.37
CA GLU A 52 17.66 -22.00 0.21
C GLU A 52 16.34 -22.73 0.55
N GLY A 53 15.40 -22.71 -0.40
CA GLY A 53 14.07 -23.30 -0.20
C GLY A 53 13.09 -22.40 0.57
N HIS A 54 13.47 -21.17 0.88
CA HIS A 54 12.58 -20.15 1.44
C HIS A 54 11.98 -19.27 0.34
N LEU A 55 10.77 -18.77 0.58
CA LEU A 55 10.01 -17.90 -0.32
C LEU A 55 9.34 -16.76 0.47
N VAL A 56 9.27 -15.58 -0.11
CA VAL A 56 8.37 -14.52 0.39
C VAL A 56 7.06 -14.57 -0.42
N LEU A 57 5.95 -14.71 0.28
CA LEU A 57 4.60 -14.62 -0.28
C LEU A 57 3.98 -13.28 0.07
N LEU A 58 3.58 -12.51 -0.95
CA LEU A 58 2.94 -11.22 -0.77
C LEU A 58 1.43 -11.31 -1.07
N LEU A 59 0.61 -10.84 -0.15
CA LEU A 59 -0.82 -10.61 -0.39
C LEU A 59 -1.01 -9.14 -0.76
N GLY A 60 -1.32 -8.87 -2.02
CA GLY A 60 -1.24 -7.58 -2.69
C GLY A 60 0.05 -7.48 -3.51
N GLY A 61 0.50 -6.29 -3.82
CA GLY A 61 1.82 -6.06 -4.40
C GLY A 61 1.87 -5.73 -5.89
N SER A 62 0.73 -5.66 -6.58
CA SER A 62 0.72 -5.10 -7.94
C SER A 62 0.95 -3.59 -7.96
N ASN A 63 0.67 -2.92 -6.84
CA ASN A 63 0.84 -1.47 -6.65
C ASN A 63 1.33 -1.14 -5.22
N GLY A 64 1.70 0.11 -5.00
CA GLY A 64 2.05 0.65 -3.67
C GLY A 64 3.26 0.01 -3.04
N ILE A 65 3.27 -0.02 -1.71
CA ILE A 65 4.46 -0.43 -0.93
C ILE A 65 4.87 -1.88 -1.20
N LEU A 66 3.93 -2.84 -1.30
CA LEU A 66 4.32 -4.23 -1.54
C LEU A 66 4.87 -4.46 -2.95
N ARG A 67 4.53 -3.61 -3.94
CA ARG A 67 5.22 -3.64 -5.23
C ARG A 67 6.69 -3.22 -5.07
N ALA A 68 6.95 -2.15 -4.33
CA ALA A 68 8.31 -1.70 -4.05
C ALA A 68 9.09 -2.75 -3.25
N VAL A 69 8.47 -3.37 -2.25
CA VAL A 69 9.05 -4.51 -1.49
C VAL A 69 9.37 -5.68 -2.41
N ALA A 70 8.45 -6.04 -3.34
CA ALA A 70 8.71 -7.11 -4.31
C ALA A 70 9.92 -6.79 -5.21
N ILE A 71 10.02 -5.54 -5.69
CA ILE A 71 11.15 -5.08 -6.51
C ILE A 71 12.47 -5.18 -5.73
N GLN A 72 12.49 -4.73 -4.47
CA GLN A 72 13.69 -4.82 -3.62
C GLN A 72 14.07 -6.26 -3.34
N LEU A 73 13.12 -7.13 -2.95
CA LEU A 73 13.38 -8.55 -2.72
C LEU A 73 13.94 -9.25 -3.96
N LEU A 74 13.27 -9.10 -5.12
CA LEU A 74 13.63 -9.79 -6.35
C LEU A 74 14.96 -9.29 -6.93
N PHE A 75 15.16 -7.98 -6.98
CA PHE A 75 16.26 -7.40 -7.75
C PHE A 75 17.38 -6.81 -6.90
N GLY A 76 17.10 -6.40 -5.66
CA GLY A 76 18.09 -5.96 -4.68
C GLY A 76 18.72 -7.13 -3.94
N GLU A 77 17.89 -8.04 -3.43
CA GLU A 77 18.31 -9.11 -2.53
C GLU A 77 18.36 -10.50 -3.21
N LYS A 78 17.80 -10.65 -4.42
CA LYS A 78 17.65 -11.93 -5.14
C LYS A 78 16.85 -12.99 -4.39
N ILE A 79 15.89 -12.55 -3.60
CA ILE A 79 14.97 -13.40 -2.84
C ILE A 79 13.75 -13.72 -3.72
N PRO A 80 13.35 -15.01 -3.85
CA PRO A 80 12.18 -15.38 -4.62
C PRO A 80 10.90 -14.83 -3.99
N VAL A 81 9.98 -14.35 -4.85
CA VAL A 81 8.71 -13.76 -4.44
C VAL A 81 7.56 -14.36 -5.23
N TYR A 82 6.57 -14.90 -4.53
CA TYR A 82 5.25 -15.15 -5.10
C TYR A 82 4.26 -14.12 -4.56
N ALA A 83 3.26 -13.77 -5.35
CA ALA A 83 2.29 -12.77 -4.92
C ALA A 83 0.88 -13.07 -5.43
N VAL A 84 -0.11 -12.69 -4.64
CA VAL A 84 -1.52 -12.69 -5.03
C VAL A 84 -1.98 -11.25 -5.13
N HIS A 85 -2.56 -10.87 -6.25
CA HIS A 85 -3.08 -9.52 -6.50
C HIS A 85 -4.39 -9.60 -7.27
N TYR A 86 -5.14 -8.51 -7.28
CA TYR A 86 -6.38 -8.45 -8.03
C TYR A 86 -6.42 -7.17 -8.88
N ASP A 87 -6.22 -7.34 -10.17
CA ASP A 87 -6.29 -6.25 -11.14
C ASP A 87 -7.20 -6.64 -12.32
N ARG A 88 -8.11 -5.73 -12.68
CA ARG A 88 -8.89 -5.85 -13.90
C ARG A 88 -8.02 -5.46 -15.11
N ARG A 89 -8.49 -5.83 -16.30
CA ARG A 89 -7.74 -5.66 -17.56
C ARG A 89 -7.14 -4.26 -17.80
N MET A 90 -7.83 -3.21 -17.36
CA MET A 90 -7.42 -1.82 -17.58
C MET A 90 -6.64 -1.21 -16.41
N MET A 91 -6.31 -1.99 -15.38
CA MET A 91 -5.59 -1.49 -14.22
C MET A 91 -4.08 -1.51 -14.44
N ILE A 92 -3.41 -0.46 -13.96
CA ILE A 92 -1.96 -0.29 -14.08
C ILE A 92 -1.16 -1.42 -13.41
N GLY A 93 -1.70 -2.01 -12.34
CA GLY A 93 -1.05 -3.10 -11.59
C GLY A 93 -0.68 -4.29 -12.46
N GLY A 94 -1.56 -4.69 -13.39
CA GLY A 94 -1.26 -5.76 -14.33
C GLY A 94 -0.05 -5.48 -15.23
N HIS A 95 0.14 -4.23 -15.67
CA HIS A 95 1.31 -3.83 -16.44
C HIS A 95 2.59 -3.84 -15.61
N HIS A 96 2.53 -3.40 -14.36
CA HIS A 96 3.67 -3.50 -13.44
C HIS A 96 4.07 -4.95 -13.17
N VAL A 97 3.09 -5.82 -12.90
CA VAL A 97 3.33 -7.26 -12.66
C VAL A 97 3.98 -7.90 -13.88
N LYS A 98 3.49 -7.61 -15.09
CA LYS A 98 4.11 -8.12 -16.32
C LYS A 98 5.56 -7.68 -16.44
N ALA A 99 5.86 -6.40 -16.25
CA ALA A 99 7.22 -5.88 -16.33
C ALA A 99 8.14 -6.55 -15.29
N ILE A 100 7.68 -6.73 -14.06
CA ILE A 100 8.42 -7.42 -12.99
C ILE A 100 8.70 -8.88 -13.38
N THR A 101 7.68 -9.60 -13.87
CA THR A 101 7.81 -11.02 -14.25
C THR A 101 8.80 -11.20 -15.39
N ASP A 102 8.72 -10.36 -16.43
CA ASP A 102 9.62 -10.42 -17.58
C ASP A 102 11.07 -10.16 -17.17
N LEU A 103 11.30 -9.15 -16.32
CA LEU A 103 12.65 -8.82 -15.84
C LEU A 103 13.20 -9.89 -14.88
N ALA A 104 12.37 -10.47 -14.02
CA ALA A 104 12.77 -11.55 -13.12
C ALA A 104 13.19 -12.79 -13.93
N ALA A 105 12.41 -13.18 -14.94
CA ALA A 105 12.74 -14.26 -15.85
C ALA A 105 14.09 -14.01 -16.57
N ALA A 106 14.31 -12.78 -17.08
CA ALA A 106 15.58 -12.41 -17.71
C ALA A 106 16.79 -12.44 -16.77
N ARG A 107 16.58 -12.34 -15.45
CA ARG A 107 17.62 -12.39 -14.42
C ARG A 107 17.72 -13.74 -13.70
N GLY A 108 16.89 -14.72 -14.06
CA GLY A 108 16.86 -16.04 -13.42
C GLY A 108 16.39 -16.00 -11.97
N VAL A 109 15.61 -14.98 -11.57
CA VAL A 109 15.00 -14.89 -10.24
C VAL A 109 13.59 -15.45 -10.30
N ASP A 110 13.27 -16.36 -9.37
CA ASP A 110 11.96 -17.02 -9.37
C ASP A 110 10.86 -16.08 -8.84
N THR A 111 9.80 -15.93 -9.62
CA THR A 111 8.61 -15.18 -9.21
C THR A 111 7.37 -15.73 -9.87
N ARG A 112 6.25 -15.66 -9.14
CA ARG A 112 4.93 -16.03 -9.68
C ARG A 112 3.85 -15.11 -9.12
N TRP A 113 2.93 -14.70 -9.97
CA TRP A 113 1.87 -13.76 -9.63
C TRP A 113 0.51 -14.35 -9.99
N PHE A 114 -0.38 -14.44 -8.98
CA PHE A 114 -1.75 -14.92 -9.13
C PHE A 114 -2.67 -13.69 -9.19
N ASN A 115 -3.29 -13.46 -10.37
CA ASN A 115 -4.29 -12.39 -10.50
C ASN A 115 -5.66 -12.92 -10.10
N ALA A 116 -5.98 -12.89 -8.83
CA ALA A 116 -7.18 -13.47 -8.27
C ALA A 116 -7.56 -12.85 -6.92
N ASP A 117 -8.80 -13.13 -6.46
CA ASP A 117 -9.24 -12.74 -5.11
C ASP A 117 -8.45 -13.53 -4.05
N ALA A 118 -7.66 -12.81 -3.26
CA ALA A 118 -6.84 -13.39 -2.20
C ALA A 118 -7.67 -14.01 -1.05
N THR A 119 -8.99 -13.84 -1.04
CA THR A 119 -9.88 -14.43 -0.04
C THR A 119 -10.66 -15.64 -0.57
N ASP A 120 -10.41 -16.05 -1.82
CA ASP A 120 -11.00 -17.25 -2.41
C ASP A 120 -10.21 -18.50 -1.95
N PRO A 121 -10.84 -19.46 -1.27
CA PRO A 121 -10.18 -20.69 -0.82
C PRO A 121 -9.51 -21.47 -1.95
N LYS A 122 -10.09 -21.48 -3.16
CA LYS A 122 -9.51 -22.16 -4.32
C LYS A 122 -8.18 -21.56 -4.74
N VAL A 123 -8.09 -20.23 -4.70
CA VAL A 123 -6.85 -19.50 -5.02
C VAL A 123 -5.78 -19.79 -3.97
N ILE A 124 -6.18 -19.85 -2.70
CA ILE A 124 -5.29 -20.18 -1.60
C ILE A 124 -4.75 -21.61 -1.77
N ASP A 125 -5.62 -22.58 -2.01
CA ASP A 125 -5.23 -23.98 -2.20
C ASP A 125 -4.30 -24.16 -3.41
N GLU A 126 -4.61 -23.50 -4.55
CA GLU A 126 -3.76 -23.53 -5.75
C GLU A 126 -2.38 -22.94 -5.47
N ALA A 127 -2.32 -21.77 -4.85
CA ALA A 127 -1.05 -21.12 -4.55
C ALA A 127 -0.20 -21.94 -3.55
N VAL A 128 -0.82 -22.46 -2.49
CA VAL A 128 -0.15 -23.33 -1.50
C VAL A 128 0.39 -24.60 -2.17
N ALA A 129 -0.41 -25.25 -3.00
CA ALA A 129 0.01 -26.45 -3.74
C ALA A 129 1.19 -26.15 -4.68
N GLU A 130 1.18 -25.01 -5.35
CA GLU A 130 2.25 -24.59 -6.24
C GLU A 130 3.54 -24.28 -5.47
N ILE A 131 3.45 -23.53 -4.37
CA ILE A 131 4.58 -23.20 -3.50
C ILE A 131 5.24 -24.47 -2.97
N LYS A 132 4.44 -25.43 -2.50
CA LYS A 132 4.92 -26.69 -1.89
C LYS A 132 5.76 -27.55 -2.84
N LYS A 133 5.60 -27.40 -4.16
CA LYS A 133 6.43 -28.14 -5.15
C LYS A 133 7.91 -27.74 -5.10
N LYS A 134 8.21 -26.50 -4.66
CA LYS A 134 9.55 -25.93 -4.80
C LYS A 134 10.14 -25.40 -3.51
N TYR A 135 9.29 -24.95 -2.59
CA TYR A 135 9.72 -24.29 -1.36
C TYR A 135 9.31 -25.07 -0.12
N LYS A 136 10.08 -24.89 0.95
CA LYS A 136 9.90 -25.57 2.25
C LYS A 136 9.41 -24.62 3.33
N VAL A 137 9.75 -23.33 3.20
CA VAL A 137 9.41 -22.29 4.18
C VAL A 137 8.88 -21.06 3.47
N VAL A 138 7.77 -20.54 3.96
CA VAL A 138 7.15 -19.31 3.48
C VAL A 138 7.27 -18.21 4.52
N HIS A 139 7.61 -17.02 4.07
CA HIS A 139 7.46 -15.77 4.80
C HIS A 139 6.29 -15.03 4.18
N LEU A 140 5.26 -14.73 4.97
CA LEU A 140 4.02 -14.11 4.51
C LEU A 140 4.03 -12.62 4.84
N ILE A 141 3.81 -11.75 3.85
CA ILE A 141 3.55 -10.33 4.07
C ILE A 141 2.20 -9.96 3.48
N ASN A 142 1.29 -9.48 4.33
CA ASN A 142 -0.02 -8.99 3.91
C ASN A 142 -0.03 -7.47 3.83
N GLY A 143 -0.30 -6.92 2.65
CA GLY A 143 -0.49 -5.48 2.42
C GLY A 143 -1.76 -5.19 1.63
N ILE A 144 -2.78 -6.04 1.74
CA ILE A 144 -4.08 -5.78 1.11
C ILE A 144 -4.69 -4.52 1.73
N ALA A 145 -4.98 -3.54 0.88
CA ALA A 145 -5.61 -2.27 1.25
C ALA A 145 -6.96 -2.11 0.52
N ALA A 146 -7.81 -3.13 0.60
CA ALA A 146 -9.12 -3.17 -0.04
C ALA A 146 -10.23 -2.97 1.00
N GLY A 147 -10.32 -1.77 1.56
CA GLY A 147 -11.30 -1.41 2.58
C GLY A 147 -12.24 -0.28 2.15
N ALA A 148 -13.38 -0.16 2.83
CA ALA A 148 -14.31 0.92 2.62
C ALA A 148 -13.81 2.22 3.28
N THR A 149 -13.65 3.27 2.48
CA THR A 149 -13.26 4.61 2.93
C THR A 149 -14.48 5.39 3.43
N LYS A 150 -15.19 4.81 4.38
CA LYS A 150 -16.44 5.29 4.96
C LYS A 150 -16.29 5.37 6.49
N ARG A 151 -17.30 5.81 7.21
CA ARG A 151 -17.30 5.97 8.66
C ARG A 151 -18.49 5.26 9.33
N TYR A 152 -18.39 5.01 10.65
CA TYR A 152 -19.46 4.36 11.42
C TYR A 152 -20.56 5.31 11.91
N LYS A 153 -20.26 6.61 12.07
CA LYS A 153 -21.18 7.59 12.60
C LYS A 153 -21.23 8.82 11.72
N GLU A 154 -22.35 9.54 11.75
CA GLU A 154 -22.40 10.88 11.20
C GLU A 154 -21.46 11.81 11.97
N LEU A 155 -20.49 12.31 11.28
CA LEU A 155 -19.51 13.28 11.74
C LEU A 155 -19.47 14.40 10.72
N GLY A 156 -18.98 15.54 11.10
CA GLY A 156 -18.83 16.69 10.21
C GLY A 156 -18.22 16.36 8.85
N ALA A 157 -18.07 17.34 8.02
CA ALA A 157 -17.43 17.24 6.73
C ALA A 157 -15.91 17.39 6.88
N ILE A 158 -15.15 16.82 5.94
CA ILE A 158 -13.70 16.96 5.85
C ILE A 158 -13.30 17.68 4.57
N ASN A 159 -12.18 18.39 4.62
CA ASN A 159 -11.65 19.09 3.45
C ASN A 159 -11.11 18.11 2.42
N VAL A 160 -11.51 18.30 1.18
CA VAL A 160 -10.99 17.55 0.03
C VAL A 160 -10.77 18.47 -1.17
N PRO A 161 -9.74 18.22 -1.99
CA PRO A 161 -9.63 18.84 -3.28
C PRO A 161 -10.46 18.06 -4.31
N ASP A 162 -11.18 18.76 -5.19
CA ASP A 162 -11.75 18.18 -6.40
C ASP A 162 -10.70 18.29 -7.52
N LEU A 163 -10.10 17.16 -7.82
CA LEU A 163 -8.97 17.09 -8.75
C LEU A 163 -9.40 16.57 -10.12
N ASP A 164 -9.04 17.32 -11.15
CA ASP A 164 -9.09 16.86 -12.54
C ASP A 164 -7.67 16.50 -13.00
N VAL A 165 -7.17 15.36 -12.52
CA VAL A 165 -5.80 14.93 -12.74
C VAL A 165 -5.68 13.91 -13.85
N ALA A 166 -4.76 14.14 -14.76
CA ALA A 166 -4.32 13.12 -15.69
C ALA A 166 -3.51 12.05 -14.91
N TYR A 167 -3.95 10.81 -15.02
CA TYR A 167 -3.21 9.71 -14.44
C TYR A 167 -1.96 9.41 -15.26
N HIS A 168 -0.79 9.44 -14.62
CA HIS A 168 0.47 9.09 -15.27
C HIS A 168 0.92 7.69 -14.81
N PRO A 169 0.85 6.66 -15.66
CA PRO A 169 1.10 5.28 -15.25
C PRO A 169 2.53 5.04 -14.74
N VAL A 170 3.50 5.82 -15.20
CA VAL A 170 4.90 5.73 -14.77
C VAL A 170 5.06 6.14 -13.30
N LEU A 171 4.31 7.15 -12.86
CA LEU A 171 4.40 7.67 -11.51
C LEU A 171 3.46 6.96 -10.54
N GLN A 172 2.47 6.22 -11.03
CA GLN A 172 1.38 5.62 -10.25
C GLN A 172 0.44 6.65 -9.58
N TYR A 173 0.60 7.93 -9.88
CA TYR A 173 -0.15 9.03 -9.28
C TYR A 173 -0.85 9.86 -10.31
N PRO A 174 -1.84 10.64 -9.83
CA PRO A 174 -2.28 11.79 -10.56
C PRO A 174 -1.10 12.70 -10.91
N ASP A 175 -1.06 13.20 -12.13
CA ASP A 175 -0.07 14.20 -12.54
C ASP A 175 -0.47 15.55 -11.92
N PHE A 176 0.27 16.00 -10.92
CA PHE A 176 0.08 17.29 -10.25
C PHE A 176 0.87 18.43 -10.92
N SER A 177 1.46 18.21 -12.09
CA SER A 177 2.29 19.21 -12.78
C SER A 177 1.50 20.38 -13.34
N SER A 178 0.17 20.23 -13.54
CA SER A 178 -0.70 21.30 -14.06
C SER A 178 -1.32 22.12 -12.93
N SER A 179 -1.31 23.45 -13.08
CA SER A 179 -1.98 24.38 -12.17
C SER A 179 -3.50 24.24 -12.18
N ASP A 180 -4.06 23.63 -13.22
CA ASP A 180 -5.50 23.49 -13.42
C ASP A 180 -6.05 22.18 -12.80
N ASN A 181 -5.23 21.43 -12.10
CA ASN A 181 -5.60 20.14 -11.53
C ASN A 181 -6.60 20.25 -10.39
N ILE A 182 -6.67 21.38 -9.69
CA ILE A 182 -7.66 21.61 -8.64
C ILE A 182 -8.83 22.43 -9.20
N ARG A 183 -9.98 21.80 -9.39
CA ARG A 183 -11.20 22.49 -9.80
C ARG A 183 -11.82 23.24 -8.65
N ASN A 184 -11.98 22.55 -7.53
CA ASN A 184 -12.57 23.09 -6.31
C ASN A 184 -11.82 22.58 -5.08
N PHE A 185 -11.97 23.28 -3.98
CA PHE A 185 -11.50 22.88 -2.67
C PHE A 185 -12.63 23.13 -1.68
N GLY A 186 -13.07 22.10 -0.97
CA GLY A 186 -14.19 22.25 -0.09
C GLY A 186 -14.40 21.09 0.86
N LEU A 187 -15.51 21.13 1.58
CA LEU A 187 -15.92 20.12 2.55
C LEU A 187 -16.75 19.03 1.90
N VAL A 188 -16.42 17.78 2.20
CA VAL A 188 -17.21 16.62 1.79
C VAL A 188 -17.64 15.82 3.01
N ALA A 189 -18.90 15.39 3.03
CA ALA A 189 -19.38 14.44 4.01
C ALA A 189 -18.87 13.04 3.67
N VAL A 190 -18.17 12.40 4.61
CA VAL A 190 -17.74 11.00 4.44
C VAL A 190 -18.97 10.10 4.60
N PRO A 191 -19.26 9.23 3.62
CA PRO A 191 -20.45 8.38 3.67
C PRO A 191 -20.42 7.41 4.86
N LEU A 192 -21.62 7.04 5.35
CA LEU A 192 -21.76 5.97 6.33
C LEU A 192 -21.52 4.61 5.69
N ALA A 193 -20.83 3.73 6.44
CA ALA A 193 -20.65 2.34 6.07
C ALA A 193 -21.91 1.55 6.39
N ASP A 194 -22.30 0.68 5.48
CA ASP A 194 -23.28 -0.37 5.75
C ASP A 194 -22.60 -1.68 6.22
N ASP A 195 -23.39 -2.66 6.60
CA ASP A 195 -22.88 -3.94 7.10
C ASP A 195 -22.03 -4.68 6.03
N ALA A 196 -22.38 -4.55 4.74
CA ALA A 196 -21.63 -5.16 3.65
C ALA A 196 -20.25 -4.52 3.47
N ASP A 197 -20.14 -3.20 3.63
CA ASP A 197 -18.86 -2.50 3.64
C ASP A 197 -17.96 -2.99 4.77
N ILE A 198 -18.53 -3.13 5.97
CA ILE A 198 -17.83 -3.58 7.17
C ILE A 198 -17.35 -5.02 6.98
N GLU A 199 -18.24 -5.93 6.59
CA GLU A 199 -17.93 -7.34 6.38
C GLU A 199 -16.81 -7.50 5.33
N LYS A 200 -16.96 -6.84 4.17
CA LYS A 200 -15.98 -6.88 3.11
C LYS A 200 -14.63 -6.34 3.57
N THR A 201 -14.59 -5.21 4.26
CA THR A 201 -13.35 -4.61 4.76
C THR A 201 -12.66 -5.54 5.77
N ASN A 202 -13.41 -6.11 6.69
CA ASN A 202 -12.91 -7.08 7.67
C ASN A 202 -12.37 -8.35 6.99
N LYS A 203 -13.04 -8.85 5.96
CA LYS A 203 -12.57 -10.02 5.21
C LYS A 203 -11.23 -9.77 4.54
N PHE A 204 -11.10 -8.66 3.81
CA PHE A 204 -9.90 -8.35 3.03
C PHE A 204 -8.73 -7.83 3.87
N MET A 205 -8.98 -6.95 4.82
CA MET A 205 -7.92 -6.30 5.60
C MET A 205 -7.74 -6.93 6.98
N GLY A 206 -8.84 -7.33 7.63
CA GLY A 206 -8.79 -7.83 9.01
C GLY A 206 -8.35 -9.28 9.12
N SER A 207 -8.92 -10.18 8.31
CA SER A 207 -8.75 -11.63 8.49
C SER A 207 -7.94 -12.33 7.39
N SER A 208 -7.59 -11.66 6.30
CA SER A 208 -6.91 -12.30 5.18
C SER A 208 -5.57 -12.94 5.56
N THR A 209 -4.83 -12.38 6.53
CA THR A 209 -3.59 -12.99 7.01
C THR A 209 -3.83 -14.38 7.62
N THR A 210 -4.88 -14.51 8.43
CA THR A 210 -5.24 -15.79 9.04
C THR A 210 -5.72 -16.80 8.00
N LEU A 211 -6.52 -16.34 7.02
CA LEU A 211 -6.99 -17.18 5.91
C LEU A 211 -5.83 -17.83 5.13
N TRP A 212 -4.68 -17.19 5.05
CA TRP A 212 -3.49 -17.72 4.40
C TRP A 212 -2.59 -18.50 5.37
N ALA A 213 -2.44 -18.05 6.60
CA ALA A 213 -1.57 -18.69 7.58
C ALA A 213 -2.01 -20.13 7.90
N GLU A 214 -3.32 -20.39 7.98
CA GLU A 214 -3.84 -21.72 8.29
C GLU A 214 -3.52 -22.77 7.23
N PRO A 215 -3.81 -22.57 5.92
CA PRO A 215 -3.45 -23.52 4.88
C PRO A 215 -1.94 -23.67 4.70
N LEU A 216 -1.17 -22.60 4.82
CA LEU A 216 0.30 -22.65 4.77
C LEU A 216 0.86 -23.51 5.92
N ALA A 217 0.34 -23.36 7.13
CA ALA A 217 0.74 -24.18 8.27
C ALA A 217 0.32 -25.64 8.09
N ALA A 218 -0.90 -25.89 7.63
CA ALA A 218 -1.38 -27.26 7.36
C ALA A 218 -0.54 -27.96 6.26
N ALA A 219 -0.03 -27.19 5.30
CA ALA A 219 0.90 -27.69 4.28
C ALA A 219 2.33 -27.89 4.77
N GLY A 220 2.67 -27.48 6.01
CA GLY A 220 4.01 -27.54 6.60
C GLY A 220 4.95 -26.45 6.06
N LEU A 221 4.40 -25.37 5.49
CA LEU A 221 5.17 -24.26 4.90
C LEU A 221 5.42 -23.11 5.88
N LEU A 222 4.73 -23.04 7.02
CA LEU A 222 5.05 -22.11 8.10
C LEU A 222 5.90 -22.84 9.16
N ALA A 223 7.17 -22.53 9.17
CA ALA A 223 8.13 -23.07 10.13
C ALA A 223 8.14 -22.19 11.40
N ARG A 224 7.87 -22.80 12.54
CA ARG A 224 7.59 -22.13 13.83
C ARG A 224 8.64 -21.09 14.24
N GLU A 225 9.92 -21.35 14.00
CA GLU A 225 11.01 -20.50 14.47
C GLU A 225 11.60 -19.59 13.37
N THR A 226 11.32 -19.90 12.12
CA THR A 226 11.97 -19.23 10.98
C THR A 226 11.03 -18.43 10.11
N SER A 227 9.74 -18.81 10.01
CA SER A 227 8.76 -18.06 9.23
C SER A 227 8.48 -16.70 9.84
N ILE A 228 8.40 -15.71 8.95
CA ILE A 228 7.93 -14.37 9.27
C ILE A 228 6.51 -14.25 8.73
N VAL A 229 5.58 -13.79 9.57
CA VAL A 229 4.24 -13.40 9.16
C VAL A 229 4.09 -11.92 9.48
N ALA A 230 4.11 -11.08 8.46
CA ALA A 230 4.04 -9.64 8.60
C ALA A 230 2.79 -9.06 7.96
N PHE A 231 2.38 -7.89 8.39
CA PHE A 231 1.29 -7.16 7.79
C PHE A 231 1.55 -5.66 7.77
N ALA A 232 1.18 -5.03 6.66
CA ALA A 232 1.22 -3.58 6.54
C ALA A 232 0.13 -2.95 7.39
N ASP A 233 0.52 -1.99 8.21
CA ASP A 233 -0.35 -1.28 9.13
C ASP A 233 -0.01 0.21 9.15
N TYR A 234 -0.80 0.97 9.85
CA TYR A 234 -0.59 2.39 10.15
C TYR A 234 -1.16 2.71 11.53
N ASP A 235 -0.60 3.68 12.21
CA ASP A 235 -1.24 4.26 13.37
C ASP A 235 -2.17 5.39 12.93
N PHE A 236 -3.34 5.44 13.53
CA PHE A 236 -4.37 6.41 13.22
C PHE A 236 -4.78 7.19 14.46
N GLU A 237 -5.17 8.42 14.25
CA GLU A 237 -5.80 9.23 15.27
C GLU A 237 -7.24 8.74 15.48
N LYS A 238 -7.67 8.61 16.73
CA LYS A 238 -8.96 7.98 17.07
C LYS A 238 -10.16 8.76 16.54
N ASP A 239 -10.00 10.04 16.35
CA ASP A 239 -11.00 10.99 15.85
C ASP A 239 -10.89 11.25 14.35
N ASP A 240 -9.92 10.64 13.65
CA ASP A 240 -9.88 10.70 12.19
C ASP A 240 -11.14 10.05 11.59
N PRO A 241 -11.89 10.79 10.73
CA PRO A 241 -13.19 10.32 10.22
C PRO A 241 -13.13 9.03 9.41
N VAL A 242 -12.02 8.76 8.75
CA VAL A 242 -11.86 7.60 7.84
C VAL A 242 -10.98 6.54 8.49
N TYR A 243 -9.81 6.95 8.97
CA TYR A 243 -8.81 6.03 9.51
C TYR A 243 -9.05 5.62 10.96
N GLY A 244 -9.66 6.52 11.78
CA GLY A 244 -9.93 6.28 13.20
C GLY A 244 -11.35 5.81 13.49
N MET A 245 -12.34 6.25 12.71
CA MET A 245 -13.77 6.11 13.02
C MET A 245 -14.55 5.35 11.93
N GLY A 246 -13.89 4.50 11.16
CA GLY A 246 -14.52 3.77 10.07
C GLY A 246 -14.08 2.29 9.98
N PRO A 247 -14.60 1.58 8.97
CA PRO A 247 -14.28 0.17 8.74
C PRO A 247 -12.78 -0.13 8.62
N LEU A 248 -11.99 0.83 8.11
CA LEU A 248 -10.53 0.67 8.01
C LEU A 248 -9.90 0.48 9.39
N ALA A 249 -10.27 1.33 10.38
CA ALA A 249 -9.79 1.20 11.75
C ALA A 249 -10.20 -0.14 12.37
N GLY A 250 -11.49 -0.50 12.23
CA GLY A 250 -12.01 -1.78 12.73
C GLY A 250 -11.26 -2.98 12.16
N ALA A 251 -11.02 -2.98 10.84
CA ALA A 251 -10.28 -4.05 10.18
C ALA A 251 -8.82 -4.12 10.64
N LYS A 252 -8.16 -2.99 10.90
CA LYS A 252 -6.79 -2.97 11.42
C LYS A 252 -6.70 -3.48 12.85
N ILE A 253 -7.68 -3.15 13.70
CA ILE A 253 -7.78 -3.73 15.05
C ILE A 253 -7.94 -5.25 14.95
N LEU A 254 -8.89 -5.73 14.12
CA LEU A 254 -9.11 -7.14 13.88
C LEU A 254 -7.85 -7.84 13.34
N GLN A 255 -7.11 -7.19 12.46
CA GLN A 255 -5.85 -7.72 11.92
C GLN A 255 -4.79 -7.90 13.02
N ARG A 256 -4.63 -6.92 13.91
CA ARG A 256 -3.71 -7.00 15.06
C ARG A 256 -4.08 -8.17 15.99
N GLU A 257 -5.37 -8.32 16.30
CA GLU A 257 -5.88 -9.45 17.09
C GLU A 257 -5.66 -10.80 16.39
N SER A 258 -5.90 -10.86 15.08
CA SER A 258 -5.68 -12.04 14.26
C SER A 258 -4.20 -12.44 14.25
N MET A 259 -3.29 -11.49 14.21
CA MET A 259 -1.86 -11.75 14.29
C MET A 259 -1.42 -12.34 15.63
N ALA A 260 -2.02 -11.90 16.73
CA ALA A 260 -1.78 -12.53 18.04
C ALA A 260 -2.18 -14.02 18.03
N LYS A 261 -3.33 -14.36 17.44
CA LYS A 261 -3.78 -15.74 17.27
C LYS A 261 -2.86 -16.55 16.33
N VAL A 262 -2.39 -15.96 15.23
CA VAL A 262 -1.44 -16.60 14.33
C VAL A 262 -0.14 -16.95 15.08
N ARG A 263 0.36 -16.02 15.88
CA ARG A 263 1.57 -16.24 16.68
C ARG A 263 1.40 -17.36 17.69
N GLU A 264 0.27 -17.40 18.39
CA GLU A 264 -0.03 -18.43 19.37
C GLU A 264 -0.15 -19.82 18.72
N LYS A 265 -0.91 -19.90 17.62
CA LYS A 265 -1.28 -21.18 16.98
C LYS A 265 -0.14 -21.78 16.15
N PHE A 266 0.54 -20.96 15.36
CA PHE A 266 1.54 -21.44 14.39
C PHE A 266 2.97 -21.14 14.79
N GLY A 267 3.18 -20.25 15.76
CA GLY A 267 4.52 -19.77 16.13
C GLY A 267 5.10 -18.83 15.06
N GLY A 268 6.41 -18.71 15.05
CA GLY A 268 7.11 -17.81 14.13
C GLY A 268 7.15 -16.36 14.62
N LYS A 269 7.72 -15.50 13.80
CA LYS A 269 7.78 -14.07 14.05
C LYS A 269 6.56 -13.41 13.43
N THR A 270 5.73 -12.75 14.25
CA THR A 270 4.67 -11.88 13.74
C THR A 270 5.14 -10.44 13.83
N ILE A 271 5.12 -9.71 12.70
CA ILE A 271 5.68 -8.37 12.60
C ILE A 271 4.64 -7.41 12.06
N ARG A 272 4.44 -6.32 12.76
CA ARG A 272 3.66 -5.17 12.32
C ARG A 272 4.56 -4.22 11.54
N LEU A 273 4.21 -3.91 10.29
CA LEU A 273 4.92 -2.98 9.43
C LEU A 273 4.15 -1.65 9.40
N CYS A 274 4.57 -0.68 10.21
CA CYS A 274 3.92 0.62 10.28
C CYS A 274 4.50 1.55 9.21
N TYR A 275 3.64 1.95 8.27
CA TYR A 275 4.00 2.83 7.18
C TYR A 275 3.35 4.21 7.32
N PRO A 276 4.01 5.28 6.85
CA PRO A 276 3.42 6.62 6.78
C PRO A 276 2.31 6.71 5.72
N ALA A 277 1.70 7.88 5.61
CA ALA A 277 0.98 8.24 4.39
C ALA A 277 1.97 8.16 3.21
N MET A 278 1.59 7.37 2.19
CA MET A 278 2.49 7.02 1.10
C MET A 278 1.92 7.48 -0.24
N ASP A 279 2.82 7.71 -1.15
CA ASP A 279 2.54 7.98 -2.55
C ASP A 279 1.99 6.72 -3.27
N THR A 280 0.79 6.31 -2.95
CA THR A 280 0.10 5.15 -3.56
C THR A 280 -1.13 5.58 -4.33
N THR A 281 -1.54 4.77 -5.31
CA THR A 281 -2.80 5.01 -6.03
C THR A 281 -4.03 5.02 -5.13
N ALA A 282 -3.93 4.47 -3.91
CA ALA A 282 -5.04 4.47 -2.95
C ALA A 282 -5.27 5.83 -2.31
N ILE A 283 -4.23 6.67 -2.17
CA ILE A 283 -4.32 7.93 -1.43
C ILE A 283 -5.36 8.89 -2.03
N GLY A 284 -5.47 8.93 -3.35
CA GLY A 284 -6.46 9.76 -4.04
C GLY A 284 -7.91 9.25 -3.93
N ALA A 285 -8.12 8.01 -3.48
CA ALA A 285 -9.44 7.44 -3.25
C ALA A 285 -9.91 7.58 -1.80
N ILE A 286 -9.05 8.09 -0.92
CA ILE A 286 -9.34 8.24 0.51
C ILE A 286 -9.72 9.70 0.76
N PRO A 287 -10.91 10.00 1.30
CA PRO A 287 -11.29 11.36 1.64
C PRO A 287 -10.26 12.02 2.56
N GLY A 288 -9.79 13.21 2.21
CA GLY A 288 -8.72 13.92 2.93
C GLY A 288 -7.31 13.35 2.71
N GLY A 289 -7.17 12.15 2.16
CA GLY A 289 -5.89 11.48 2.03
C GLY A 289 -4.84 12.25 1.21
N LEU A 290 -5.25 12.90 0.12
CA LEU A 290 -4.35 13.76 -0.68
C LEU A 290 -3.84 14.97 0.10
N ILE A 291 -4.69 15.60 0.90
CA ILE A 291 -4.31 16.74 1.74
C ILE A 291 -3.29 16.28 2.79
N MET A 292 -3.61 15.23 3.52
CA MET A 292 -2.73 14.65 4.51
C MET A 292 -1.37 14.27 3.90
N PHE A 293 -1.37 13.63 2.74
CA PHE A 293 -0.14 13.26 2.04
C PHE A 293 0.65 14.49 1.59
N ALA A 294 0.01 15.49 0.99
CA ALA A 294 0.67 16.70 0.54
C ALA A 294 1.30 17.48 1.69
N LEU A 295 0.58 17.68 2.79
CA LEU A 295 1.08 18.38 3.97
C LEU A 295 2.20 17.63 4.67
N SER A 296 2.02 16.32 4.92
CA SER A 296 3.07 15.51 5.55
C SER A 296 4.32 15.44 4.71
N THR A 297 4.17 15.30 3.39
CA THR A 297 5.30 15.29 2.45
C THR A 297 6.05 16.60 2.47
N GLN A 298 5.35 17.73 2.52
CA GLN A 298 5.97 19.05 2.62
C GLN A 298 6.79 19.18 3.90
N VAL A 299 6.19 18.87 5.07
CA VAL A 299 6.88 18.94 6.36
C VAL A 299 8.11 18.05 6.37
N LEU A 300 7.94 16.80 5.94
CA LEU A 300 9.04 15.82 5.90
C LEU A 300 10.14 16.22 4.91
N ALA A 301 9.79 16.82 3.77
CA ALA A 301 10.77 17.29 2.80
C ALA A 301 11.57 18.50 3.32
N GLU A 302 10.92 19.46 3.99
CA GLU A 302 11.56 20.59 4.65
C GLU A 302 12.58 20.15 5.71
N GLU A 303 12.28 19.03 6.41
CA GLU A 303 13.16 18.44 7.42
C GLU A 303 14.20 17.46 6.83
N GLY A 304 14.15 17.18 5.52
CA GLY A 304 15.03 16.19 4.87
C GLY A 304 14.73 14.75 5.27
N LYS A 305 13.50 14.47 5.73
CA LYS A 305 13.04 13.16 6.25
C LYS A 305 12.05 12.44 5.33
N PHE A 306 11.67 13.05 4.22
CA PHE A 306 10.77 12.40 3.28
C PHE A 306 11.38 11.12 2.71
N LYS A 307 10.57 10.06 2.66
CA LYS A 307 10.93 8.75 2.11
C LYS A 307 9.92 8.36 1.04
N ASN A 308 10.41 8.04 -0.13
CA ASN A 308 9.59 7.48 -1.20
C ASN A 308 9.36 5.97 -0.98
N LEU A 309 8.49 5.34 -1.82
CA LEU A 309 8.14 3.92 -1.70
C LEU A 309 9.36 2.98 -1.75
N MET A 310 10.37 3.30 -2.56
CA MET A 310 11.55 2.44 -2.66
C MET A 310 12.40 2.51 -1.40
N GLN A 311 12.56 3.69 -0.79
CA GLN A 311 13.25 3.86 0.47
C GLN A 311 12.51 3.16 1.63
N LEU A 312 11.18 3.22 1.67
CA LEU A 312 10.38 2.46 2.63
C LEU A 312 10.50 0.94 2.42
N ALA A 313 10.62 0.49 1.16
CA ALA A 313 10.87 -0.90 0.85
C ALA A 313 12.28 -1.35 1.29
N GLU A 314 13.28 -0.50 1.13
CA GLU A 314 14.64 -0.74 1.65
C GLU A 314 14.63 -0.93 3.17
N GLU A 315 13.91 -0.07 3.91
CA GLU A 315 13.74 -0.23 5.36
C GLU A 315 13.01 -1.53 5.73
N THR A 316 12.04 -1.94 4.91
CA THR A 316 11.32 -3.20 5.14
C THR A 316 12.25 -4.42 5.10
N MET A 317 13.36 -4.35 4.38
CA MET A 317 14.33 -5.45 4.34
C MET A 317 14.96 -5.77 5.70
N GLU A 318 14.88 -4.87 6.66
CA GLU A 318 15.36 -5.07 8.03
C GLU A 318 14.79 -6.33 8.68
N ILE A 319 13.51 -6.64 8.42
CA ILE A 319 12.85 -7.83 9.00
C ILE A 319 13.47 -9.16 8.53
N PHE A 320 14.18 -9.15 7.41
CA PHE A 320 14.86 -10.32 6.83
C PHE A 320 16.37 -10.39 7.15
N LYS A 321 16.88 -9.41 7.90
CA LYS A 321 18.28 -9.45 8.30
C LYS A 321 18.52 -10.47 9.41
N PRO A 322 19.66 -11.15 9.41
CA PRO A 322 20.05 -12.02 10.51
C PRO A 322 20.01 -11.28 11.85
N GLY A 323 19.38 -11.88 12.84
CA GLY A 323 19.31 -11.30 14.19
C GLY A 323 18.18 -10.29 14.44
N TYR A 324 17.35 -9.97 13.45
CA TYR A 324 16.17 -9.16 13.73
C TYR A 324 15.22 -9.89 14.69
N THR A 325 14.91 -9.25 15.82
CA THR A 325 14.08 -9.80 16.89
C THR A 325 12.83 -9.00 17.18
N GLY A 326 12.64 -7.87 16.46
CA GLY A 326 11.48 -6.99 16.63
C GLY A 326 10.16 -7.66 16.22
N ASN A 327 9.09 -7.21 16.84
CA ASN A 327 7.71 -7.55 16.46
C ASN A 327 7.00 -6.39 15.74
N GLU A 328 7.67 -5.29 15.57
CA GLU A 328 7.20 -4.08 14.89
C GLU A 328 8.35 -3.41 14.15
N LEU A 329 8.08 -2.93 12.94
CA LEU A 329 8.96 -2.04 12.17
C LEU A 329 8.25 -0.70 12.00
N ARG A 330 8.84 0.38 12.52
CA ARG A 330 8.30 1.75 12.51
C ARG A 330 8.93 2.59 11.39
N ALA A 331 8.53 2.34 10.13
CA ALA A 331 8.93 3.19 9.01
C ALA A 331 8.21 4.55 9.00
N ASP A 332 7.17 4.70 9.84
CA ASP A 332 6.33 5.89 10.00
C ASP A 332 6.77 6.84 11.13
N ALA A 333 7.88 6.57 11.81
CA ALA A 333 8.27 7.36 12.99
C ALA A 333 8.37 8.88 12.72
N ASP A 334 8.98 9.26 11.61
CA ASP A 334 9.10 10.67 11.19
C ASP A 334 7.72 11.25 10.82
N PHE A 335 6.85 10.45 10.18
CA PHE A 335 5.48 10.84 9.86
C PHE A 335 4.67 11.11 11.13
N GLN A 336 4.73 10.23 12.12
CA GLN A 336 4.06 10.44 13.41
C GLN A 336 4.55 11.71 14.11
N ALA A 337 5.85 11.98 14.01
CA ALA A 337 6.44 13.20 14.59
C ALA A 337 6.00 14.47 13.85
N CYS A 338 5.65 14.41 12.57
CA CYS A 338 5.22 15.59 11.80
C CYS A 338 3.72 15.92 11.94
N LEU A 339 2.89 15.03 12.48
CA LEU A 339 1.43 15.24 12.60
C LEU A 339 1.05 16.58 13.29
N PRO A 340 1.65 16.99 14.41
CA PRO A 340 1.29 18.26 15.03
C PRO A 340 1.52 19.47 14.12
N GLU A 341 2.59 19.49 13.35
CA GLU A 341 2.87 20.56 12.39
C GLU A 341 1.91 20.52 11.19
N MET A 342 1.61 19.33 10.72
CA MET A 342 0.61 19.12 9.66
C MET A 342 -0.76 19.68 10.07
N HIS A 343 -1.25 19.33 11.27
CA HIS A 343 -2.51 19.84 11.80
C HIS A 343 -2.49 21.36 12.03
N ARG A 344 -1.34 21.92 12.37
CA ARG A 344 -1.19 23.37 12.47
C ARG A 344 -1.36 24.06 11.12
N ARG A 345 -0.91 23.44 10.02
CA ARG A 345 -0.98 23.99 8.66
C ARG A 345 -2.35 23.81 8.00
N GLU A 346 -3.03 22.71 8.28
CA GLU A 346 -4.28 22.34 7.60
C GLU A 346 -5.36 23.42 7.63
N PRO A 347 -5.66 24.13 8.76
CA PRO A 347 -6.68 25.18 8.81
C PRO A 347 -6.40 26.39 7.91
N TYR A 348 -5.18 26.54 7.43
CA TYR A 348 -4.77 27.65 6.56
C TYR A 348 -4.76 27.28 5.08
N LEU A 349 -5.18 26.05 4.74
CA LEU A 349 -5.29 25.63 3.34
C LEU A 349 -6.43 26.36 2.65
N THR A 350 -6.13 26.84 1.45
CA THR A 350 -7.08 27.44 0.51
C THR A 350 -6.93 26.79 -0.85
N LYS A 351 -7.88 27.04 -1.75
CA LYS A 351 -7.76 26.55 -3.14
C LYS A 351 -6.46 27.00 -3.79
N GLU A 352 -6.06 28.22 -3.52
CA GLU A 352 -4.86 28.84 -4.11
C GLU A 352 -3.57 28.23 -3.59
N ASN A 353 -3.45 28.07 -2.27
CA ASN A 353 -2.21 27.58 -1.67
C ASN A 353 -2.06 26.05 -1.66
N ILE A 354 -3.15 25.29 -1.70
CA ILE A 354 -3.05 23.83 -1.78
C ILE A 354 -2.35 23.38 -3.09
N GLN A 355 -2.44 24.17 -4.15
CA GLN A 355 -1.71 23.87 -5.38
C GLN A 355 -0.20 23.88 -5.14
N GLU A 356 0.32 24.81 -4.33
CA GLU A 356 1.75 24.87 -4.00
C GLU A 356 2.18 23.61 -3.24
N HIS A 357 1.36 23.12 -2.31
CA HIS A 357 1.64 21.89 -1.59
C HIS A 357 1.64 20.66 -2.51
N LEU A 358 0.68 20.55 -3.40
CA LEU A 358 0.60 19.44 -4.35
C LEU A 358 1.73 19.51 -5.41
N HIS A 359 2.17 20.71 -5.81
CA HIS A 359 3.27 20.89 -6.75
C HIS A 359 4.65 20.48 -6.21
N LEU A 360 4.78 20.23 -4.94
CA LEU A 360 6.00 19.64 -4.39
C LEU A 360 6.14 18.16 -4.78
N LEU A 361 5.03 17.44 -4.93
CA LEU A 361 5.04 16.00 -5.18
C LEU A 361 5.85 15.59 -6.42
N PRO A 362 5.72 16.26 -7.60
CA PRO A 362 6.53 15.95 -8.77
C PRO A 362 8.01 16.31 -8.64
N LYS A 363 8.37 17.22 -7.72
CA LYS A 363 9.76 17.63 -7.48
C LYS A 363 10.52 16.69 -6.55
N LEU A 364 9.79 15.89 -5.79
CA LEU A 364 10.38 14.84 -4.99
C LEU A 364 10.76 13.70 -5.92
N GLU A 365 11.85 13.00 -5.64
CA GLU A 365 12.19 11.77 -6.37
C GLU A 365 11.14 10.70 -6.07
N LEU A 366 9.97 10.86 -6.66
CA LEU A 366 8.95 9.83 -6.65
C LEU A 366 9.44 8.63 -7.45
N PRO A 367 9.06 7.41 -7.06
CA PRO A 367 9.59 6.19 -7.65
C PRO A 367 9.25 6.00 -9.12
#